data_13cec81e1df4142efbfe6e67f98b066a
#
_entry.id   13cec81e1df4142efbfe6e67f98b066a
#
_cell.length_a   1.000
_cell.length_b   1.000
_cell.length_c   1.000
_cell.angle_alpha   90.00
_cell.angle_beta   90.00
_cell.angle_gamma   90.00
#
_symmetry.space_group_name_H-M   'P 1'
#
loop_
_entity.id
_entity.type
_entity.pdbx_description
1 polymer ?
#
loop_
_entity_poly.entity_id
_entity_poly.type
_entity_poly.pdbx_seq_one_letter_code
_entity_poly.pdbx_strand_id
1 'polypeptide(L)'
;MKTKVGQTAQAECKDKTIIDTKHIDVLDGVRALAVFGVLWFHFWQQNWIMPYIDVPFLARIGLPTTISLLFIPRAGFLFVDWLLFLSAFCLFLPYARAAQEKTALPETRLFYQKRIARIVPSYAVSVLLIFFLVSVPSGAYRTVTEALKDLIPTLTFTQTFVPDALIGTKINGVLWTAAIEMQFYLFFPWLARAFVKKPGWTYLGMLGLSLLYLWGFALKDPDEIRLTVNQLPAFFGVFANGMAFAYLFTIAGKYLRRSPQLSALSLCALIVCFVLLAQMMKAAPDVKPIQIWQAQHRFRLSLVFAGITLSAALTFSGIRWLFSNRLMRFLSVISYNVYIWHQWIAVKLKEWKIPYWTGENPPNMTGDTRWQWTYTLLIFIGAFALAIAATYLVEHPAAKRIMAWQPKEKLDQKKEREPWITIETIDPEPEEDDLPETDAQMENTNETEEHQET
;
A
#
# COMPACT_ATOMS: atom_id res chain seq x y z
N MET A 1 13.21 25.13 53.10
CA MET A 1 13.17 23.78 52.53
C MET A 1 11.73 23.50 52.05
N LYS A 2 11.32 24.10 51.00
CA LYS A 2 10.02 23.92 50.26
C LYS A 2 10.28 24.32 48.83
N THR A 3 9.69 23.58 47.91
CA THR A 3 9.63 23.79 46.44
C THR A 3 10.63 22.98 45.60
N LYS A 4 10.33 21.69 45.45
CA LYS A 4 10.74 20.87 44.27
C LYS A 4 9.72 19.71 44.03
N VAL A 5 8.43 19.98 44.12
CA VAL A 5 7.37 19.01 43.80
C VAL A 5 6.31 19.75 42.98
N GLY A 6 6.60 20.08 41.76
CA GLY A 6 5.61 20.80 40.91
C GLY A 6 5.93 20.85 39.42
N GLN A 7 6.94 20.13 38.94
CA GLN A 7 7.32 20.22 37.51
C GLN A 7 7.29 18.90 36.72
N THR A 8 6.75 17.83 37.27
CA THR A 8 6.70 16.51 36.58
C THR A 8 5.32 16.00 36.23
N ALA A 9 4.29 16.85 36.19
CA ALA A 9 2.92 16.46 35.87
C ALA A 9 2.26 17.34 34.81
N GLN A 10 3.03 17.92 33.88
CA GLN A 10 2.51 18.38 32.59
C GLN A 10 2.95 17.39 31.49
N ALA A 11 2.60 16.12 31.64
CA ALA A 11 2.48 15.24 30.50
C ALA A 11 1.40 15.86 29.60
N GLU A 12 1.82 16.33 28.43
CA GLU A 12 1.02 16.93 27.39
C GLU A 12 -0.25 16.12 27.16
N CYS A 13 -1.35 16.59 27.67
CA CYS A 13 -2.66 16.18 27.21
C CYS A 13 -2.77 16.64 25.75
N LYS A 14 -2.26 15.81 24.81
CA LYS A 14 -2.34 16.09 23.38
C LYS A 14 -3.80 16.41 23.10
N ASP A 15 -4.06 17.64 22.70
CA ASP A 15 -5.42 18.06 22.33
C ASP A 15 -5.94 17.09 21.25
N LYS A 16 -6.89 16.22 21.63
CA LYS A 16 -7.47 15.20 20.76
C LYS A 16 -8.19 15.80 19.55
N THR A 17 -8.41 17.12 19.53
CA THR A 17 -9.02 17.81 18.40
C THR A 17 -8.02 18.14 17.29
N ILE A 18 -6.72 18.12 17.56
CA ILE A 18 -5.69 18.39 16.55
C ILE A 18 -5.63 17.22 15.56
N ILE A 19 -5.58 17.52 14.27
CA ILE A 19 -5.36 16.55 13.21
C ILE A 19 -3.85 16.28 13.16
N ASP A 20 -3.46 15.06 13.52
CA ASP A 20 -2.05 14.65 13.44
C ASP A 20 -1.66 14.44 11.97
N THR A 21 -0.79 15.31 11.47
CA THR A 21 -0.21 15.19 10.13
C THR A 21 1.11 14.45 10.13
N LYS A 22 1.67 14.12 11.32
CA LYS A 22 2.92 13.36 11.46
C LYS A 22 2.67 11.87 11.37
N HIS A 23 1.60 11.40 11.99
CA HIS A 23 1.21 9.99 11.96
C HIS A 23 -0.23 9.86 11.49
N ILE A 24 -0.39 9.35 10.28
CA ILE A 24 -1.71 9.10 9.66
C ILE A 24 -1.94 7.59 9.71
N ASP A 25 -2.47 7.13 10.83
CA ASP A 25 -2.67 5.72 11.18
C ASP A 25 -3.45 4.90 10.14
N VAL A 26 -4.37 5.54 9.40
CA VAL A 26 -5.20 4.86 8.39
C VAL A 26 -4.44 4.50 7.10
N LEU A 27 -3.26 5.07 6.85
CA LEU A 27 -2.52 4.82 5.60
C LEU A 27 -2.10 3.35 5.46
N ASP A 28 -1.88 2.66 6.57
CA ASP A 28 -1.56 1.24 6.57
C ASP A 28 -2.71 0.40 6.02
N GLY A 29 -3.93 0.62 6.52
CA GLY A 29 -5.10 -0.09 6.02
C GLY A 29 -5.48 0.29 4.60
N VAL A 30 -5.33 1.56 4.24
CA VAL A 30 -5.58 2.02 2.86
C VAL A 30 -4.59 1.35 1.89
N ARG A 31 -3.31 1.23 2.25
CA ARG A 31 -2.30 0.50 1.46
C ARG A 31 -2.63 -0.97 1.38
N ALA A 32 -2.97 -1.61 2.50
CA ALA A 32 -3.39 -3.00 2.53
C ALA A 32 -4.59 -3.23 1.60
N LEU A 33 -5.62 -2.39 1.67
CA LEU A 33 -6.80 -2.48 0.79
C LEU A 33 -6.42 -2.35 -0.69
N ALA A 34 -5.53 -1.41 -1.03
CA ALA A 34 -5.07 -1.22 -2.40
C ALA A 34 -4.31 -2.45 -2.91
N VAL A 35 -3.40 -3.03 -2.11
CA VAL A 35 -2.69 -4.27 -2.47
C VAL A 35 -3.68 -5.43 -2.64
N PHE A 36 -4.63 -5.59 -1.71
CA PHE A 36 -5.64 -6.65 -1.80
C PHE A 36 -6.49 -6.55 -3.07
N GLY A 37 -6.86 -5.34 -3.51
CA GLY A 37 -7.58 -5.14 -4.76
C GLY A 37 -6.82 -5.70 -5.96
N VAL A 38 -5.49 -5.43 -6.03
CA VAL A 38 -4.62 -5.97 -7.08
C VAL A 38 -4.48 -7.48 -6.98
N LEU A 39 -4.29 -8.02 -5.77
CA LEU A 39 -4.21 -9.47 -5.55
C LEU A 39 -5.46 -10.18 -6.04
N TRP A 40 -6.63 -9.67 -5.64
CA TRP A 40 -7.91 -10.27 -5.99
C TRP A 40 -8.12 -10.31 -7.50
N PHE A 41 -7.69 -9.27 -8.23
CA PHE A 41 -7.70 -9.25 -9.69
C PHE A 41 -6.85 -10.39 -10.28
N HIS A 42 -5.60 -10.54 -9.86
CA HIS A 42 -4.72 -11.57 -10.40
C HIS A 42 -5.15 -12.98 -10.00
N PHE A 43 -5.71 -13.17 -8.81
CA PHE A 43 -6.26 -14.45 -8.39
C PHE A 43 -7.49 -14.80 -9.22
N TRP A 44 -8.39 -13.83 -9.42
CA TRP A 44 -9.56 -14.01 -10.26
C TRP A 44 -9.18 -14.36 -11.71
N GLN A 45 -8.16 -13.75 -12.27
CA GLN A 45 -7.67 -14.12 -13.62
C GLN A 45 -7.29 -15.60 -13.72
N GLN A 46 -6.90 -16.26 -12.63
CA GLN A 46 -6.51 -17.65 -12.60
C GLN A 46 -7.64 -18.61 -12.22
N ASN A 47 -8.50 -18.21 -11.27
CA ASN A 47 -9.52 -19.09 -10.70
C ASN A 47 -10.92 -18.90 -11.27
N TRP A 48 -11.25 -17.70 -11.81
CA TRP A 48 -12.55 -17.31 -12.32
C TRP A 48 -13.70 -17.41 -11.31
N ILE A 49 -13.45 -17.31 -10.02
CA ILE A 49 -14.49 -17.27 -9.00
C ILE A 49 -15.39 -16.07 -9.25
N MET A 50 -16.71 -16.32 -9.25
CA MET A 50 -17.73 -15.29 -9.34
C MET A 50 -18.27 -14.97 -7.95
N PRO A 51 -17.79 -13.91 -7.27
CA PRO A 51 -18.29 -13.56 -5.96
C PRO A 51 -19.71 -12.98 -6.09
N TYR A 52 -20.63 -13.50 -5.31
CA TYR A 52 -21.99 -12.99 -5.17
C TYR A 52 -22.44 -13.06 -3.71
N ILE A 53 -23.40 -12.24 -3.36
CA ILE A 53 -24.07 -12.25 -2.06
C ILE A 53 -25.55 -12.50 -2.29
N ASP A 54 -26.10 -13.56 -1.68
CA ASP A 54 -27.53 -13.81 -1.67
C ASP A 54 -28.16 -13.08 -0.49
N VAL A 55 -29.15 -12.24 -0.82
CA VAL A 55 -29.90 -11.44 0.14
C VAL A 55 -31.40 -11.71 -0.07
N PRO A 56 -31.93 -12.84 0.42
CA PRO A 56 -33.31 -13.25 0.17
C PRO A 56 -34.36 -12.20 0.58
N PHE A 57 -34.04 -11.36 1.56
CA PHE A 57 -34.92 -10.27 2.00
C PHE A 57 -35.26 -9.28 0.88
N LEU A 58 -34.37 -9.07 -0.09
CA LEU A 58 -34.58 -8.13 -1.20
C LEU A 58 -35.77 -8.51 -2.10
N ALA A 59 -36.14 -9.80 -2.13
CA ALA A 59 -37.34 -10.26 -2.85
C ALA A 59 -38.62 -9.59 -2.32
N ARG A 60 -38.67 -9.28 -1.01
CA ARG A 60 -39.86 -8.65 -0.38
C ARG A 60 -40.09 -7.21 -0.87
N ILE A 61 -39.07 -6.57 -1.42
CA ILE A 61 -39.14 -5.19 -1.95
C ILE A 61 -38.95 -5.14 -3.46
N GLY A 62 -39.09 -6.29 -4.14
CA GLY A 62 -39.04 -6.38 -5.60
C GLY A 62 -37.64 -6.20 -6.20
N LEU A 63 -36.56 -6.35 -5.42
CA LEU A 63 -35.19 -6.24 -5.87
C LEU A 63 -34.56 -7.63 -6.12
N PRO A 64 -33.54 -7.73 -7.01
CA PRO A 64 -32.80 -8.97 -7.22
C PRO A 64 -32.23 -9.51 -5.90
N THR A 65 -32.42 -10.79 -5.63
CA THR A 65 -31.92 -11.45 -4.42
C THR A 65 -30.43 -11.74 -4.44
N THR A 66 -29.82 -11.77 -5.61
CA THR A 66 -28.39 -12.03 -5.79
C THR A 66 -27.69 -10.77 -6.26
N ILE A 67 -26.71 -10.31 -5.46
CA ILE A 67 -25.85 -9.16 -5.78
C ILE A 67 -24.52 -9.68 -6.29
N SER A 68 -24.21 -9.47 -7.55
CA SER A 68 -22.92 -9.82 -8.12
C SER A 68 -21.85 -8.81 -7.71
N LEU A 69 -20.78 -9.30 -7.11
CA LEU A 69 -19.58 -8.53 -6.75
C LEU A 69 -18.44 -8.73 -7.77
N LEU A 70 -18.72 -9.32 -8.91
CA LEU A 70 -17.73 -9.66 -9.94
C LEU A 70 -16.94 -8.46 -10.45
N PHE A 71 -17.52 -7.26 -10.40
CA PHE A 71 -16.82 -6.03 -10.80
C PHE A 71 -15.60 -5.74 -9.91
N ILE A 72 -15.59 -6.19 -8.64
CA ILE A 72 -14.48 -5.96 -7.72
C ILE A 72 -13.20 -6.67 -8.20
N PRO A 73 -13.17 -8.01 -8.36
CA PRO A 73 -11.98 -8.68 -8.85
C PRO A 73 -11.66 -8.31 -10.31
N ARG A 74 -12.65 -8.11 -11.18
CA ARG A 74 -12.42 -7.78 -12.60
C ARG A 74 -11.74 -6.42 -12.78
N ALA A 75 -11.98 -5.47 -11.91
CA ALA A 75 -11.43 -4.12 -11.99
C ALA A 75 -10.32 -3.84 -10.96
N GLY A 76 -9.84 -4.86 -10.23
CA GLY A 76 -8.82 -4.69 -9.20
C GLY A 76 -7.47 -4.16 -9.71
N PHE A 77 -7.17 -4.27 -11.01
CA PHE A 77 -5.99 -3.66 -11.62
C PHE A 77 -5.95 -2.13 -11.47
N LEU A 78 -7.10 -1.47 -11.27
CA LEU A 78 -7.18 -0.03 -11.05
C LEU A 78 -6.51 0.40 -9.74
N PHE A 79 -6.39 -0.50 -8.78
CA PHE A 79 -5.76 -0.22 -7.48
C PHE A 79 -4.24 0.01 -7.58
N VAL A 80 -3.60 -0.33 -8.70
CA VAL A 80 -2.22 0.05 -8.98
C VAL A 80 -2.07 1.58 -8.97
N ASP A 81 -2.99 2.31 -9.58
CA ASP A 81 -2.98 3.78 -9.56
C ASP A 81 -3.11 4.32 -8.13
N TRP A 82 -3.85 3.62 -7.24
CA TRP A 82 -3.92 3.99 -5.82
C TRP A 82 -2.60 3.78 -5.09
N LEU A 83 -1.91 2.67 -5.34
CA LEU A 83 -0.58 2.42 -4.75
C LEU A 83 0.44 3.50 -5.16
N LEU A 84 0.45 3.90 -6.43
CA LEU A 84 1.32 4.96 -6.92
C LEU A 84 0.95 6.34 -6.34
N PHE A 85 -0.35 6.64 -6.21
CA PHE A 85 -0.84 7.82 -5.49
C PHE A 85 -0.36 7.83 -4.04
N LEU A 86 -0.55 6.72 -3.31
CA LEU A 86 -0.12 6.58 -1.91
C LEU A 86 1.39 6.72 -1.76
N SER A 87 2.16 6.18 -2.69
CA SER A 87 3.62 6.35 -2.72
C SER A 87 3.99 7.82 -2.75
N ALA A 88 3.46 8.60 -3.72
CA ALA A 88 3.73 10.03 -3.81
C ALA A 88 3.22 10.81 -2.60
N PHE A 89 2.02 10.48 -2.10
CA PHE A 89 1.42 11.10 -0.92
C PHE A 89 2.31 10.94 0.31
N CYS A 90 2.69 9.70 0.63
CA CYS A 90 3.52 9.39 1.80
C CYS A 90 4.93 10.01 1.69
N LEU A 91 5.53 9.97 0.49
CA LEU A 91 6.86 10.53 0.26
C LEU A 91 6.90 12.04 0.37
N PHE A 92 5.83 12.70 -0.05
CA PHE A 92 5.80 14.16 -0.05
C PHE A 92 5.37 14.77 1.29
N LEU A 93 4.67 14.03 2.15
CA LEU A 93 4.26 14.51 3.48
C LEU A 93 5.38 15.17 4.29
N PRO A 94 6.62 14.62 4.40
CA PRO A 94 7.72 15.28 5.12
C PRO A 94 8.12 16.61 4.51
N TYR A 95 8.15 16.69 3.18
CA TYR A 95 8.48 17.92 2.47
C TYR A 95 7.39 18.98 2.66
N ALA A 96 6.13 18.57 2.57
CA ALA A 96 4.99 19.44 2.79
C ALA A 96 4.98 20.01 4.21
N ARG A 97 5.26 19.19 5.23
CA ARG A 97 5.36 19.65 6.62
C ARG A 97 6.54 20.57 6.84
N ALA A 98 7.72 20.19 6.37
CA ALA A 98 8.91 21.05 6.48
C ALA A 98 8.67 22.43 5.86
N ALA A 99 7.97 22.49 4.72
CA ALA A 99 7.57 23.74 4.09
C ALA A 99 6.60 24.55 4.97
N GLN A 100 5.62 23.89 5.60
CA GLN A 100 4.64 24.53 6.47
C GLN A 100 5.23 24.98 7.82
N GLU A 101 6.16 24.22 8.36
CA GLU A 101 6.85 24.49 9.64
C GLU A 101 8.09 25.37 9.46
N LYS A 102 8.46 25.70 8.20
CA LYS A 102 9.66 26.44 7.83
C LYS A 102 10.94 25.80 8.36
N THR A 103 10.99 24.47 8.39
CA THR A 103 12.13 23.66 8.79
C THR A 103 12.94 23.18 7.56
N ALA A 104 14.11 22.59 7.82
CA ALA A 104 14.93 22.05 6.73
C ALA A 104 14.22 20.91 6.00
N LEU A 105 14.30 20.91 4.67
CA LEU A 105 13.75 19.83 3.83
C LEU A 105 14.53 18.53 4.04
N PRO A 106 13.86 17.37 3.86
CA PRO A 106 14.50 16.06 3.97
C PRO A 106 15.76 15.94 3.10
N GLU A 107 16.78 15.29 3.65
CA GLU A 107 18.07 15.09 2.99
C GLU A 107 17.92 14.08 1.82
N THR A 108 18.42 14.44 0.63
CA THR A 108 18.33 13.60 -0.57
C THR A 108 19.03 12.26 -0.41
N ARG A 109 20.23 12.25 0.21
CA ARG A 109 21.00 11.02 0.43
C ARG A 109 20.22 10.04 1.29
N LEU A 110 19.66 10.51 2.39
CA LEU A 110 18.88 9.67 3.29
C LEU A 110 17.59 9.17 2.62
N PHE A 111 16.96 9.99 1.78
CA PHE A 111 15.82 9.57 0.97
C PHE A 111 16.17 8.35 0.11
N TYR A 112 17.23 8.43 -0.71
CA TYR A 112 17.64 7.30 -1.55
C TYR A 112 18.03 6.08 -0.74
N GLN A 113 18.77 6.26 0.35
CA GLN A 113 19.19 5.18 1.22
C GLN A 113 18.00 4.40 1.78
N LYS A 114 16.97 5.11 2.29
CA LYS A 114 15.73 4.49 2.78
C LYS A 114 14.97 3.75 1.67
N ARG A 115 14.91 4.29 0.45
CA ARG A 115 14.21 3.64 -0.68
C ARG A 115 14.93 2.40 -1.16
N ILE A 116 16.25 2.49 -1.34
CA ILE A 116 17.09 1.34 -1.70
C ILE A 116 16.97 0.24 -0.64
N ALA A 117 17.09 0.59 0.65
CA ALA A 117 17.01 -0.35 1.75
C ALA A 117 15.68 -1.14 1.77
N ARG A 118 14.57 -0.48 1.44
CA ARG A 118 13.23 -1.09 1.46
C ARG A 118 12.92 -1.92 0.23
N ILE A 119 13.35 -1.49 -0.97
CA ILE A 119 12.87 -2.06 -2.23
C ILE A 119 13.86 -3.06 -2.81
N VAL A 120 15.12 -2.63 -2.99
CA VAL A 120 16.09 -3.38 -3.78
C VAL A 120 16.37 -4.78 -3.27
N PRO A 121 16.55 -5.04 -1.95
CA PRO A 121 16.93 -6.38 -1.48
C PRO A 121 15.91 -7.46 -1.82
N SER A 122 14.64 -7.28 -1.45
CA SER A 122 13.58 -8.26 -1.74
C SER A 122 13.31 -8.37 -3.24
N TYR A 123 13.35 -7.26 -3.96
CA TYR A 123 13.19 -7.25 -5.41
C TYR A 123 14.28 -8.07 -6.11
N ALA A 124 15.54 -7.76 -5.85
CA ALA A 124 16.66 -8.45 -6.48
C ALA A 124 16.67 -9.95 -6.14
N VAL A 125 16.44 -10.31 -4.86
CA VAL A 125 16.35 -11.69 -4.44
C VAL A 125 15.22 -12.42 -5.16
N SER A 126 14.02 -11.81 -5.27
CA SER A 126 12.90 -12.44 -5.98
C SER A 126 13.21 -12.65 -7.46
N VAL A 127 13.79 -11.67 -8.14
CA VAL A 127 14.17 -11.75 -9.56
C VAL A 127 15.19 -12.86 -9.77
N LEU A 128 16.26 -12.87 -8.96
CA LEU A 128 17.34 -13.87 -9.10
C LEU A 128 16.86 -15.29 -8.76
N LEU A 129 16.06 -15.47 -7.69
CA LEU A 129 15.50 -16.77 -7.35
C LEU A 129 14.59 -17.30 -8.47
N ILE A 130 13.67 -16.49 -8.97
CA ILE A 130 12.78 -16.90 -10.05
C ILE A 130 13.58 -17.21 -11.31
N PHE A 131 14.53 -16.36 -11.67
CA PHE A 131 15.35 -16.54 -12.87
C PHE A 131 16.17 -17.82 -12.82
N PHE A 132 17.00 -18.02 -11.79
CA PHE A 132 17.93 -19.13 -11.73
C PHE A 132 17.30 -20.45 -11.30
N LEU A 133 16.27 -20.43 -10.44
CA LEU A 133 15.68 -21.67 -9.92
C LEU A 133 14.44 -22.13 -10.70
N VAL A 134 13.82 -21.23 -11.49
CA VAL A 134 12.59 -21.59 -12.20
C VAL A 134 12.69 -21.31 -13.69
N SER A 135 12.96 -20.07 -14.13
CA SER A 135 12.85 -19.71 -15.54
C SER A 135 13.92 -20.37 -16.40
N VAL A 136 15.19 -20.36 -15.96
CA VAL A 136 16.30 -21.02 -16.70
C VAL A 136 16.14 -22.54 -16.68
N PRO A 137 15.94 -23.22 -15.55
CA PRO A 137 15.79 -24.69 -15.52
C PRO A 137 14.55 -25.20 -16.26
N SER A 138 13.48 -24.41 -16.36
CA SER A 138 12.30 -24.80 -17.14
C SER A 138 12.47 -24.67 -18.66
N GLY A 139 13.62 -24.19 -19.13
CA GLY A 139 13.86 -23.96 -20.58
C GLY A 139 13.03 -22.80 -21.14
N ALA A 140 12.66 -21.82 -20.31
CA ALA A 140 11.83 -20.68 -20.73
C ALA A 140 12.54 -19.79 -21.76
N TYR A 141 13.86 -19.83 -21.84
CA TYR A 141 14.68 -19.05 -22.79
C TYR A 141 15.35 -19.99 -23.81
N ARG A 142 15.32 -19.58 -25.07
CA ARG A 142 15.98 -20.32 -26.18
C ARG A 142 17.46 -20.01 -26.29
N THR A 143 17.86 -18.80 -25.92
CA THR A 143 19.25 -18.33 -26.00
C THR A 143 19.64 -17.56 -24.75
N VAL A 144 20.94 -17.49 -24.47
CA VAL A 144 21.49 -16.64 -23.40
C VAL A 144 21.16 -15.17 -23.62
N THR A 145 21.15 -14.72 -24.86
CA THR A 145 20.80 -13.34 -25.21
C THR A 145 19.36 -13.01 -24.82
N GLU A 146 18.40 -13.92 -25.06
CA GLU A 146 17.01 -13.76 -24.62
C GLU A 146 16.91 -13.67 -23.10
N ALA A 147 17.59 -14.56 -22.39
CA ALA A 147 17.64 -14.58 -20.94
C ALA A 147 18.21 -13.26 -20.36
N LEU A 148 19.30 -12.76 -20.92
CA LEU A 148 19.89 -11.49 -20.47
C LEU A 148 19.03 -10.25 -20.81
N LYS A 149 18.30 -10.26 -21.93
CA LYS A 149 17.35 -9.21 -22.30
C LYS A 149 16.15 -9.15 -21.36
N ASP A 150 15.81 -10.23 -20.68
CA ASP A 150 14.77 -10.24 -19.63
C ASP A 150 15.38 -9.89 -18.26
N LEU A 151 16.51 -10.50 -17.88
CA LEU A 151 17.11 -10.36 -16.57
C LEU A 151 17.63 -8.94 -16.29
N ILE A 152 18.47 -8.40 -17.21
CA ILE A 152 19.18 -7.12 -16.98
C ILE A 152 18.20 -5.96 -16.82
N PRO A 153 17.25 -5.73 -17.77
CA PRO A 153 16.27 -4.67 -17.61
C PRO A 153 15.41 -4.85 -16.34
N THR A 154 15.05 -6.06 -16.00
CA THR A 154 14.28 -6.34 -14.78
C THR A 154 15.08 -5.96 -13.54
N LEU A 155 16.34 -6.40 -13.39
CA LEU A 155 17.17 -6.05 -12.24
C LEU A 155 17.48 -4.55 -12.12
N THR A 156 17.55 -3.83 -13.25
CA THR A 156 17.87 -2.40 -13.29
C THR A 156 16.64 -1.50 -13.28
N PHE A 157 15.42 -2.04 -13.12
CA PHE A 157 14.16 -1.30 -13.16
C PHE A 157 13.91 -0.57 -14.49
N THR A 158 14.49 -1.07 -15.59
CA THR A 158 14.36 -0.51 -16.96
C THR A 158 13.51 -1.37 -17.89
N GLN A 159 12.89 -2.43 -17.38
CA GLN A 159 12.05 -3.36 -18.15
C GLN A 159 10.89 -2.67 -18.87
N THR A 160 10.42 -1.52 -18.39
CA THR A 160 9.37 -0.76 -19.06
C THR A 160 9.78 -0.19 -20.41
N PHE A 161 11.08 -0.07 -20.66
CA PHE A 161 11.65 0.40 -21.94
C PHE A 161 11.97 -0.73 -22.93
N VAL A 162 11.86 -1.99 -22.47
CA VAL A 162 12.21 -3.18 -23.28
C VAL A 162 10.94 -4.02 -23.46
N PRO A 163 10.34 -4.06 -24.67
CA PRO A 163 9.09 -4.75 -24.92
C PRO A 163 9.08 -6.21 -24.47
N ASP A 164 10.16 -6.95 -24.75
CA ASP A 164 10.29 -8.36 -24.37
C ASP A 164 10.31 -8.55 -22.84
N ALA A 165 10.93 -7.61 -22.10
CA ALA A 165 11.00 -7.67 -20.65
C ALA A 165 9.72 -7.12 -19.97
N LEU A 166 8.94 -6.27 -20.65
CA LEU A 166 7.68 -5.75 -20.10
C LEU A 166 6.50 -6.69 -20.32
N ILE A 167 6.33 -7.17 -21.57
CA ILE A 167 5.17 -7.98 -21.97
C ILE A 167 5.49 -9.47 -21.95
N GLY A 168 6.71 -9.84 -22.39
CA GLY A 168 7.15 -11.22 -22.60
C GLY A 168 7.95 -11.81 -21.45
N THR A 169 8.13 -11.10 -20.33
CA THR A 169 8.98 -11.58 -19.23
C THR A 169 8.61 -12.99 -18.75
N LYS A 170 9.64 -13.81 -18.53
CA LYS A 170 9.52 -15.15 -17.92
C LYS A 170 9.81 -15.14 -16.42
N ILE A 171 10.13 -13.94 -15.88
CA ILE A 171 10.46 -13.77 -14.46
C ILE A 171 9.16 -13.50 -13.67
N ASN A 172 8.66 -12.29 -13.75
CA ASN A 172 7.45 -11.92 -13.00
C ASN A 172 6.79 -10.66 -13.60
N GLY A 173 5.62 -10.83 -14.18
CA GLY A 173 4.93 -9.78 -14.92
C GLY A 173 4.45 -8.58 -14.10
N VAL A 174 4.30 -8.67 -12.76
CA VAL A 174 3.84 -7.53 -11.93
C VAL A 174 4.94 -6.53 -11.60
N LEU A 175 6.20 -6.88 -11.83
CA LEU A 175 7.35 -6.06 -11.41
C LEU A 175 7.50 -4.74 -12.19
N TRP A 176 6.77 -4.54 -13.27
CA TRP A 176 6.79 -3.29 -14.03
C TRP A 176 6.36 -2.07 -13.18
N THR A 177 5.47 -2.27 -12.20
CA THR A 177 5.01 -1.19 -11.31
C THR A 177 6.12 -0.73 -10.36
N ALA A 178 6.94 -1.67 -9.87
CA ALA A 178 8.12 -1.35 -9.08
C ALA A 178 9.15 -0.56 -9.89
N ALA A 179 9.27 -0.83 -11.21
CA ALA A 179 10.11 -0.04 -12.09
C ALA A 179 9.62 1.41 -12.23
N ILE A 180 8.30 1.61 -12.44
CA ILE A 180 7.70 2.96 -12.47
C ILE A 180 7.96 3.70 -11.16
N GLU A 181 7.80 3.02 -10.04
CA GLU A 181 8.02 3.61 -8.71
C GLU A 181 9.49 4.00 -8.51
N MET A 182 10.44 3.13 -8.86
CA MET A 182 11.87 3.42 -8.76
C MET A 182 12.30 4.53 -9.72
N GLN A 183 11.77 4.57 -10.94
CA GLN A 183 12.00 5.67 -11.89
C GLN A 183 11.46 6.99 -11.33
N PHE A 184 10.28 6.99 -10.71
CA PHE A 184 9.75 8.18 -10.02
C PHE A 184 10.66 8.61 -8.86
N TYR A 185 11.15 7.68 -8.03
CA TYR A 185 12.07 7.99 -6.93
C TYR A 185 13.35 8.67 -7.39
N LEU A 186 13.84 8.31 -8.57
CA LEU A 186 15.03 8.95 -9.13
C LEU A 186 14.85 10.47 -9.27
N PHE A 187 13.66 10.92 -9.67
CA PHE A 187 13.37 12.35 -9.87
C PHE A 187 12.70 13.01 -8.66
N PHE A 188 12.18 12.23 -7.71
CA PHE A 188 11.32 12.70 -6.63
C PHE A 188 11.93 13.84 -5.78
N PRO A 189 13.21 13.79 -5.30
CA PRO A 189 13.74 14.86 -4.46
C PRO A 189 13.80 16.22 -5.16
N TRP A 190 13.98 16.26 -6.47
CA TRP A 190 13.95 17.50 -7.26
C TRP A 190 12.51 17.98 -7.47
N LEU A 191 11.61 17.07 -7.82
CA LEU A 191 10.18 17.37 -7.95
C LEU A 191 9.59 17.87 -6.63
N ALA A 192 9.95 17.25 -5.51
CA ALA A 192 9.49 17.65 -4.19
C ALA A 192 9.96 19.09 -3.83
N ARG A 193 11.23 19.41 -4.09
CA ARG A 193 11.74 20.77 -3.89
C ARG A 193 11.08 21.79 -4.82
N ALA A 194 10.87 21.44 -6.08
CA ALA A 194 10.18 22.30 -7.05
C ALA A 194 8.73 22.53 -6.60
N PHE A 195 8.05 21.50 -6.11
CA PHE A 195 6.67 21.57 -5.62
C PHE A 195 6.57 22.48 -4.37
N VAL A 196 7.51 22.36 -3.43
CA VAL A 196 7.55 23.26 -2.25
C VAL A 196 7.77 24.72 -2.66
N LYS A 197 8.64 24.98 -3.65
CA LYS A 197 8.93 26.35 -4.13
C LYS A 197 7.78 26.96 -4.93
N LYS A 198 7.18 26.20 -5.84
CA LYS A 198 6.15 26.65 -6.79
C LYS A 198 5.09 25.55 -6.98
N PRO A 199 4.20 25.31 -5.98
CA PRO A 199 3.29 24.17 -5.97
C PRO A 199 2.37 24.12 -7.21
N GLY A 200 1.75 25.23 -7.57
CA GLY A 200 0.84 25.30 -8.72
C GLY A 200 1.55 24.99 -10.05
N TRP A 201 2.70 25.59 -10.30
CA TRP A 201 3.43 25.38 -11.55
C TRP A 201 3.99 23.97 -11.66
N THR A 202 4.50 23.40 -10.57
CA THR A 202 5.00 22.02 -10.56
C THR A 202 3.88 21.03 -10.77
N TYR A 203 2.73 21.22 -10.10
CA TYR A 203 1.54 20.40 -10.31
C TYR A 203 1.07 20.46 -11.77
N LEU A 204 0.89 21.67 -12.32
CA LEU A 204 0.46 21.84 -13.72
C LEU A 204 1.48 21.26 -14.71
N GLY A 205 2.77 21.38 -14.44
CA GLY A 205 3.82 20.80 -15.27
C GLY A 205 3.78 19.28 -15.30
N MET A 206 3.64 18.65 -14.12
CA MET A 206 3.51 17.19 -14.02
C MET A 206 2.21 16.69 -14.67
N LEU A 207 1.09 17.35 -14.41
CA LEU A 207 -0.20 17.01 -15.02
C LEU A 207 -0.16 17.22 -16.53
N GLY A 208 0.34 18.37 -17.00
CA GLY A 208 0.47 18.68 -18.41
C GLY A 208 1.34 17.66 -19.16
N LEU A 209 2.48 17.27 -18.59
CA LEU A 209 3.33 16.24 -19.17
C LEU A 209 2.60 14.89 -19.26
N SER A 210 1.85 14.51 -18.22
CA SER A 210 1.06 13.28 -18.24
C SER A 210 -0.02 13.30 -19.31
N LEU A 211 -0.76 14.39 -19.43
CA LEU A 211 -1.83 14.53 -20.42
C LEU A 211 -1.26 14.60 -21.86
N LEU A 212 -0.20 15.37 -22.07
CA LEU A 212 0.49 15.44 -23.36
C LEU A 212 1.02 14.07 -23.78
N TYR A 213 1.60 13.31 -22.85
CA TYR A 213 2.07 11.97 -23.13
C TYR A 213 0.91 11.02 -23.47
N LEU A 214 -0.13 10.99 -22.64
CA LEU A 214 -1.28 10.08 -22.84
C LEU A 214 -2.01 10.41 -24.15
N TRP A 215 -2.46 11.64 -24.34
CA TRP A 215 -3.27 12.04 -25.49
C TRP A 215 -2.43 12.35 -26.76
N GLY A 216 -1.21 12.80 -26.56
CA GLY A 216 -0.29 13.11 -27.67
C GLY A 216 0.41 11.91 -28.25
N PHE A 217 0.58 10.83 -27.47
CA PHE A 217 1.38 9.68 -27.87
C PHE A 217 0.70 8.34 -27.53
N ALA A 218 0.50 8.03 -26.24
CA ALA A 218 0.16 6.68 -25.80
C ALA A 218 -1.21 6.17 -26.30
N LEU A 219 -2.21 7.03 -26.46
CA LEU A 219 -3.55 6.67 -26.90
C LEU A 219 -3.72 6.71 -28.42
N LYS A 220 -2.70 7.08 -29.19
CA LYS A 220 -2.78 7.16 -30.66
C LYS A 220 -2.64 5.80 -31.32
N ASP A 221 -1.89 4.89 -30.70
CA ASP A 221 -1.65 3.55 -31.22
C ASP A 221 -2.22 2.50 -30.29
N PRO A 222 -3.40 1.94 -30.60
CA PRO A 222 -4.04 0.89 -29.80
C PRO A 222 -3.23 -0.40 -29.74
N ASP A 223 -2.41 -0.71 -30.73
CA ASP A 223 -1.62 -1.95 -30.78
C ASP A 223 -0.44 -1.86 -29.81
N GLU A 224 0.17 -0.69 -29.67
CA GLU A 224 1.27 -0.42 -28.72
C GLU A 224 0.80 0.02 -27.33
N ILE A 225 -0.53 0.07 -27.09
CA ILE A 225 -1.10 0.63 -25.85
C ILE A 225 -0.54 -0.03 -24.59
N ARG A 226 -0.22 -1.32 -24.62
CA ARG A 226 0.34 -2.04 -23.47
C ARG A 226 1.73 -1.54 -23.07
N LEU A 227 2.52 -1.11 -24.03
CA LEU A 227 3.86 -0.56 -23.81
C LEU A 227 3.77 0.89 -23.36
N THR A 228 2.97 1.67 -24.05
CA THR A 228 2.96 3.13 -23.91
C THR A 228 2.28 3.62 -22.65
N VAL A 229 1.16 3.01 -22.22
CA VAL A 229 0.46 3.44 -21.00
C VAL A 229 1.17 3.04 -19.70
N ASN A 230 2.13 2.12 -19.77
CA ASN A 230 2.90 1.64 -18.62
C ASN A 230 4.29 2.29 -18.53
N GLN A 231 4.42 3.52 -18.99
CA GLN A 231 5.62 4.36 -18.86
C GLN A 231 5.43 5.43 -17.78
N LEU A 232 6.53 5.84 -17.14
CA LEU A 232 6.50 6.83 -16.06
C LEU A 232 5.72 8.12 -16.40
N PRO A 233 5.86 8.73 -17.60
CA PRO A 233 5.11 9.96 -17.91
C PRO A 233 3.60 9.80 -17.83
N ALA A 234 3.08 8.61 -18.17
CA ALA A 234 1.65 8.32 -18.07
C ALA A 234 1.10 8.40 -16.63
N PHE A 235 1.96 8.30 -15.62
CA PHE A 235 1.59 8.32 -14.20
C PHE A 235 1.90 9.65 -13.49
N PHE A 236 2.54 10.62 -14.16
CA PHE A 236 2.87 11.89 -13.51
C PHE A 236 1.65 12.63 -12.95
N GLY A 237 0.48 12.51 -13.59
CA GLY A 237 -0.76 13.08 -13.06
C GLY A 237 -1.20 12.42 -11.74
N VAL A 238 -1.02 11.10 -11.59
CA VAL A 238 -1.31 10.36 -10.36
C VAL A 238 -0.35 10.77 -9.24
N PHE A 239 0.95 10.83 -9.54
CA PHE A 239 1.97 11.27 -8.59
C PHE A 239 1.77 12.73 -8.18
N ALA A 240 1.41 13.61 -9.14
CA ALA A 240 1.10 15.01 -8.87
C ALA A 240 -0.08 15.16 -7.90
N ASN A 241 -1.15 14.38 -8.11
CA ASN A 241 -2.28 14.33 -7.18
C ASN A 241 -1.84 13.83 -5.80
N GLY A 242 -1.02 12.77 -5.70
CA GLY A 242 -0.48 12.31 -4.42
C GLY A 242 0.25 13.43 -3.67
N MET A 243 1.15 14.15 -4.35
CA MET A 243 1.88 15.28 -3.76
C MET A 243 0.96 16.45 -3.39
N ALA A 244 0.03 16.82 -4.28
CA ALA A 244 -0.91 17.92 -4.05
C ALA A 244 -1.81 17.66 -2.82
N PHE A 245 -2.37 16.45 -2.71
CA PHE A 245 -3.23 16.10 -1.59
C PHE A 245 -2.47 15.93 -0.28
N ALA A 246 -1.20 15.51 -0.29
CA ALA A 246 -0.33 15.57 0.88
C ALA A 246 -0.09 17.01 1.33
N TYR A 247 0.15 17.93 0.38
CA TYR A 247 0.32 19.35 0.68
C TYR A 247 -0.95 19.96 1.27
N LEU A 248 -2.11 19.70 0.65
CA LEU A 248 -3.41 20.17 1.14
C LEU A 248 -3.74 19.59 2.52
N PHE A 249 -3.43 18.34 2.77
CA PHE A 249 -3.65 17.70 4.07
C PHE A 249 -2.82 18.35 5.18
N THR A 250 -1.57 18.71 4.90
CA THR A 250 -0.74 19.42 5.90
C THR A 250 -1.23 20.83 6.17
N ILE A 251 -1.75 21.54 5.16
CA ILE A 251 -2.41 22.84 5.34
C ILE A 251 -3.68 22.65 6.17
N ALA A 252 -4.54 21.70 5.79
CA ALA A 252 -5.79 21.42 6.50
C ALA A 252 -5.55 21.11 7.97
N GLY A 253 -4.49 20.35 8.30
CA GLY A 253 -4.13 20.04 9.68
C GLY A 253 -3.80 21.23 10.56
N LYS A 254 -3.43 22.38 9.98
CA LYS A 254 -3.23 23.64 10.72
C LYS A 254 -4.54 24.33 11.09
N TYR A 255 -5.50 24.32 10.17
CA TYR A 255 -6.72 25.14 10.30
C TYR A 255 -7.92 24.33 10.77
N LEU A 256 -7.98 23.04 10.44
CA LEU A 256 -9.08 22.18 10.84
C LEU A 256 -8.83 21.54 12.21
N ARG A 257 -9.92 21.39 12.96
CA ARG A 257 -9.95 20.62 14.20
C ARG A 257 -10.94 19.48 14.05
N ARG A 258 -10.65 18.36 14.69
CA ARG A 258 -11.59 17.24 14.74
C ARG A 258 -12.87 17.69 15.42
N SER A 259 -13.98 17.55 14.72
CA SER A 259 -15.30 17.81 15.24
C SER A 259 -16.27 16.72 14.75
N PRO A 260 -17.41 16.52 15.41
CA PRO A 260 -18.44 15.59 14.93
C PRO A 260 -18.90 15.95 13.51
N GLN A 261 -19.02 17.24 13.19
CA GLN A 261 -19.43 17.71 11.87
C GLN A 261 -18.40 17.34 10.80
N LEU A 262 -17.11 17.59 11.06
CA LEU A 262 -16.04 17.21 10.13
C LEU A 262 -16.02 15.69 9.94
N SER A 263 -16.18 14.92 11.02
CA SER A 263 -16.19 13.47 10.95
C SER A 263 -17.39 12.92 10.18
N ALA A 264 -18.58 13.51 10.35
CA ALA A 264 -19.78 13.14 9.59
C ALA A 264 -19.64 13.49 8.10
N LEU A 265 -19.17 14.72 7.79
CA LEU A 265 -18.90 15.12 6.40
C LEU A 265 -17.89 14.19 5.74
N SER A 266 -16.81 13.84 6.46
CA SER A 266 -15.80 12.91 5.97
C SER A 266 -16.36 11.52 5.76
N LEU A 267 -17.26 11.04 6.61
CA LEU A 267 -17.94 9.75 6.40
C LEU A 267 -18.81 9.78 5.14
N CYS A 268 -19.60 10.84 4.96
CA CYS A 268 -20.40 11.01 3.74
C CYS A 268 -19.51 11.04 2.49
N ALA A 269 -18.39 11.78 2.53
CA ALA A 269 -17.44 11.85 1.42
C ALA A 269 -16.78 10.48 1.17
N LEU A 270 -16.46 9.72 2.22
CA LEU A 270 -15.92 8.36 2.10
C LEU A 270 -16.91 7.43 1.36
N ILE A 271 -18.17 7.46 1.76
CA ILE A 271 -19.23 6.65 1.13
C ILE A 271 -19.39 7.06 -0.34
N VAL A 272 -19.48 8.37 -0.63
CA VAL A 272 -19.58 8.87 -2.01
C VAL A 272 -18.40 8.42 -2.85
N CYS A 273 -17.17 8.53 -2.34
CA CYS A 273 -15.97 8.10 -3.06
C CYS A 273 -15.96 6.58 -3.31
N PHE A 274 -16.43 5.75 -2.37
CA PHE A 274 -16.56 4.31 -2.61
C PHE A 274 -17.65 4.00 -3.65
N VAL A 275 -18.76 4.71 -3.65
CA VAL A 275 -19.81 4.58 -4.68
C VAL A 275 -19.26 4.96 -6.06
N LEU A 276 -18.54 6.09 -6.17
CA LEU A 276 -17.89 6.51 -7.41
C LEU A 276 -16.86 5.47 -7.88
N LEU A 277 -16.03 4.95 -6.97
CA LEU A 277 -15.09 3.88 -7.28
C LEU A 277 -15.82 2.65 -7.83
N ALA A 278 -16.88 2.20 -7.16
CA ALA A 278 -17.65 1.04 -7.59
C ALA A 278 -18.29 1.25 -8.99
N GLN A 279 -18.78 2.46 -9.28
CA GLN A 279 -19.30 2.81 -10.60
C GLN A 279 -18.18 2.75 -11.66
N MET A 280 -17.01 3.32 -11.37
CA MET A 280 -15.86 3.25 -12.27
C MET A 280 -15.39 1.80 -12.48
N MET A 281 -15.36 1.00 -11.42
CA MET A 281 -14.99 -0.42 -11.49
C MET A 281 -15.99 -1.24 -12.32
N LYS A 282 -17.28 -0.91 -12.29
CA LYS A 282 -18.29 -1.56 -13.14
C LYS A 282 -18.11 -1.19 -14.61
N ALA A 283 -17.76 0.05 -14.91
CA ALA A 283 -17.61 0.54 -16.29
C ALA A 283 -16.32 0.07 -16.98
N ALA A 284 -15.23 -0.12 -16.23
CA ALA A 284 -13.91 -0.40 -16.78
C ALA A 284 -13.80 -1.70 -17.61
N PRO A 285 -14.32 -2.86 -17.15
CA PRO A 285 -14.10 -4.13 -17.83
C PRO A 285 -14.76 -4.28 -19.21
N ASP A 286 -15.71 -3.42 -19.56
CA ASP A 286 -16.48 -3.51 -20.81
C ASP A 286 -15.77 -2.83 -21.99
N VAL A 287 -14.73 -2.04 -21.71
CA VAL A 287 -13.92 -1.36 -22.73
C VAL A 287 -12.72 -2.23 -23.11
N LYS A 288 -12.50 -2.42 -24.41
CA LYS A 288 -11.35 -3.19 -24.94
C LYS A 288 -10.59 -2.35 -25.97
N PRO A 289 -9.26 -2.29 -25.86
CA PRO A 289 -8.44 -2.80 -24.76
C PRO A 289 -8.66 -1.99 -23.48
N ILE A 290 -8.71 -2.68 -22.35
CA ILE A 290 -8.99 -2.11 -21.02
C ILE A 290 -7.98 -1.01 -20.62
N GLN A 291 -6.77 -1.07 -21.15
CA GLN A 291 -5.72 -0.08 -20.93
C GLN A 291 -6.09 1.31 -21.45
N ILE A 292 -6.90 1.40 -22.52
CA ILE A 292 -7.39 2.69 -23.02
C ILE A 292 -8.29 3.34 -21.97
N TRP A 293 -9.25 2.59 -21.45
CA TRP A 293 -10.16 3.08 -20.41
C TRP A 293 -9.38 3.54 -19.16
N GLN A 294 -8.43 2.74 -18.70
CA GLN A 294 -7.61 3.07 -17.54
C GLN A 294 -6.80 4.36 -17.77
N ALA A 295 -6.14 4.50 -18.90
CA ALA A 295 -5.37 5.69 -19.24
C ALA A 295 -6.23 6.97 -19.28
N GLN A 296 -7.42 6.89 -19.89
CA GLN A 296 -8.36 8.01 -19.99
C GLN A 296 -8.96 8.42 -18.63
N HIS A 297 -9.10 7.49 -17.69
CA HIS A 297 -9.75 7.71 -16.39
C HIS A 297 -8.75 7.82 -15.22
N ARG A 298 -7.46 7.62 -15.45
CA ARG A 298 -6.41 7.59 -14.42
C ARG A 298 -6.41 8.84 -13.54
N PHE A 299 -6.56 10.02 -14.14
CA PHE A 299 -6.65 11.27 -13.38
C PHE A 299 -7.87 11.30 -12.45
N ARG A 300 -9.07 11.00 -12.96
CA ARG A 300 -10.30 10.98 -12.15
C ARG A 300 -10.24 9.92 -11.05
N LEU A 301 -9.69 8.76 -11.38
CA LEU A 301 -9.51 7.65 -10.44
C LEU A 301 -8.58 8.05 -9.28
N SER A 302 -7.49 8.74 -9.57
CA SER A 302 -6.58 9.22 -8.53
C SER A 302 -7.21 10.28 -7.62
N LEU A 303 -8.16 11.09 -8.09
CA LEU A 303 -8.95 12.01 -7.26
C LEU A 303 -9.90 11.23 -6.33
N VAL A 304 -10.56 10.18 -6.83
CA VAL A 304 -11.41 9.31 -6.00
C VAL A 304 -10.57 8.63 -4.91
N PHE A 305 -9.38 8.14 -5.23
CA PHE A 305 -8.46 7.56 -4.26
C PHE A 305 -7.96 8.57 -3.23
N ALA A 306 -7.72 9.82 -3.64
CA ALA A 306 -7.42 10.91 -2.72
C ALA A 306 -8.58 11.16 -1.76
N GLY A 307 -9.80 11.21 -2.30
CA GLY A 307 -11.02 11.36 -1.51
C GLY A 307 -11.19 10.25 -0.47
N ILE A 308 -11.02 8.99 -0.85
CA ILE A 308 -11.08 7.85 0.08
C ILE A 308 -9.99 7.98 1.16
N THR A 309 -8.75 8.24 0.76
CA THR A 309 -7.61 8.33 1.68
C THR A 309 -7.79 9.42 2.73
N LEU A 310 -8.16 10.63 2.30
CA LEU A 310 -8.34 11.77 3.20
C LEU A 310 -9.60 11.63 4.07
N SER A 311 -10.69 11.17 3.50
CA SER A 311 -11.95 10.96 4.23
C SER A 311 -11.79 9.87 5.28
N ALA A 312 -11.07 8.78 4.98
CA ALA A 312 -10.73 7.74 5.96
C ALA A 312 -9.90 8.32 7.12
N ALA A 313 -8.99 9.26 6.85
CA ALA A 313 -8.15 9.88 7.88
C ALA A 313 -8.91 10.85 8.80
N LEU A 314 -9.99 11.46 8.31
CA LEU A 314 -10.72 12.53 9.01
C LEU A 314 -12.03 12.07 9.66
N THR A 315 -12.53 10.88 9.34
CA THR A 315 -13.80 10.35 9.85
C THR A 315 -13.73 9.92 11.33
N PHE A 316 -14.83 9.35 11.84
CA PHE A 316 -14.95 8.86 13.22
C PHE A 316 -13.91 7.81 13.58
N SER A 317 -13.50 7.78 14.84
CA SER A 317 -12.45 6.87 15.35
C SER A 317 -12.77 5.39 15.10
N GLY A 318 -14.03 4.97 15.25
CA GLY A 318 -14.45 3.59 14.97
C GLY A 318 -14.25 3.19 13.51
N ILE A 319 -14.53 4.10 12.56
CA ILE A 319 -14.30 3.84 11.13
C ILE A 319 -12.79 3.85 10.83
N ARG A 320 -12.04 4.80 11.42
CA ARG A 320 -10.57 4.84 11.27
C ARG A 320 -9.92 3.56 11.77
N TRP A 321 -10.42 3.00 12.88
CA TRP A 321 -9.91 1.74 13.44
C TRP A 321 -9.96 0.59 12.43
N LEU A 322 -10.94 0.55 11.51
CA LEU A 322 -10.99 -0.45 10.45
C LEU A 322 -9.72 -0.43 9.56
N PHE A 323 -9.08 0.73 9.43
CA PHE A 323 -7.87 0.92 8.64
C PHE A 323 -6.57 1.00 9.46
N SER A 324 -6.66 1.10 10.80
CA SER A 324 -5.49 1.36 11.65
C SER A 324 -5.25 0.30 12.73
N ASN A 325 -5.98 -0.82 12.70
CA ASN A 325 -5.81 -1.91 13.65
C ASN A 325 -4.51 -2.71 13.41
N ARG A 326 -4.14 -3.58 14.37
CA ARG A 326 -2.90 -4.38 14.32
C ARG A 326 -2.80 -5.23 13.05
N LEU A 327 -3.92 -5.81 12.58
CA LEU A 327 -3.94 -6.60 11.35
C LEU A 327 -3.56 -5.74 10.13
N MET A 328 -4.17 -4.55 9.99
CA MET A 328 -3.88 -3.64 8.88
C MET A 328 -2.42 -3.17 8.87
N ARG A 329 -1.85 -2.90 10.04
CA ARG A 329 -0.42 -2.60 10.17
C ARG A 329 0.46 -3.77 9.72
N PHE A 330 0.18 -4.98 10.20
CA PHE A 330 0.90 -6.18 9.77
C PHE A 330 0.82 -6.36 8.25
N LEU A 331 -0.39 -6.28 7.67
CA LEU A 331 -0.59 -6.38 6.22
C LEU A 331 0.15 -5.29 5.45
N SER A 332 0.22 -4.08 5.96
CA SER A 332 1.00 -2.98 5.38
C SER A 332 2.51 -3.27 5.38
N VAL A 333 3.03 -3.84 6.46
CA VAL A 333 4.46 -4.19 6.57
C VAL A 333 4.86 -5.20 5.49
N ILE A 334 4.09 -6.28 5.33
CA ILE A 334 4.40 -7.33 4.35
C ILE A 334 3.92 -7.02 2.93
N SER A 335 3.15 -5.93 2.74
CA SER A 335 2.40 -5.63 1.51
C SER A 335 3.27 -5.59 0.25
N TYR A 336 4.49 -5.08 0.36
CA TYR A 336 5.43 -5.02 -0.75
C TYR A 336 5.85 -6.41 -1.22
N ASN A 337 6.19 -7.30 -0.30
CA ASN A 337 6.55 -8.67 -0.63
C ASN A 337 5.33 -9.50 -1.07
N VAL A 338 4.14 -9.26 -0.49
CA VAL A 338 2.90 -9.85 -0.99
C VAL A 338 2.68 -9.43 -2.45
N TYR A 339 2.91 -8.14 -2.79
CA TYR A 339 2.81 -7.66 -4.16
C TYR A 339 3.81 -8.33 -5.11
N ILE A 340 5.04 -8.62 -4.68
CA ILE A 340 6.02 -9.31 -5.51
C ILE A 340 5.58 -10.76 -5.82
N TRP A 341 5.10 -11.49 -4.81
CA TRP A 341 4.93 -12.95 -4.93
C TRP A 341 3.53 -13.41 -5.37
N HIS A 342 2.49 -12.57 -5.24
CA HIS A 342 1.10 -13.01 -5.42
C HIS A 342 0.77 -13.56 -6.81
N GLN A 343 1.16 -12.87 -7.87
CA GLN A 343 0.85 -13.32 -9.23
C GLN A 343 1.73 -14.50 -9.63
N TRP A 344 3.01 -14.45 -9.25
CA TRP A 344 3.94 -15.51 -9.55
C TRP A 344 3.47 -16.86 -8.97
N ILE A 345 3.12 -16.89 -7.69
CA ILE A 345 2.62 -18.12 -7.05
C ILE A 345 1.28 -18.58 -7.66
N ALA A 346 0.39 -17.65 -7.99
CA ALA A 346 -0.86 -17.97 -8.65
C ALA A 346 -0.64 -18.66 -9.99
N VAL A 347 0.23 -18.14 -10.83
CA VAL A 347 0.54 -18.76 -12.13
C VAL A 347 1.22 -20.11 -11.95
N LYS A 348 2.22 -20.19 -11.05
CA LYS A 348 3.00 -21.43 -10.89
C LYS A 348 2.21 -22.58 -10.28
N LEU A 349 1.36 -22.34 -9.29
CA LEU A 349 0.48 -23.40 -8.77
C LEU A 349 -0.41 -23.98 -9.87
N LYS A 350 -0.91 -23.16 -10.79
CA LYS A 350 -1.72 -23.64 -11.92
C LYS A 350 -0.88 -24.42 -12.92
N GLU A 351 0.31 -23.94 -13.28
CA GLU A 351 1.25 -24.68 -14.15
C GLU A 351 1.65 -26.03 -13.54
N TRP A 352 1.86 -26.09 -12.23
CA TRP A 352 2.20 -27.31 -11.50
C TRP A 352 0.99 -28.21 -11.20
N LYS A 353 -0.22 -27.85 -11.67
CA LYS A 353 -1.48 -28.55 -11.41
C LYS A 353 -1.76 -28.73 -9.92
N ILE A 354 -1.62 -27.68 -9.13
CA ILE A 354 -1.90 -27.65 -7.68
C ILE A 354 -3.09 -26.74 -7.41
N PRO A 355 -4.24 -27.23 -6.90
CA PRO A 355 -4.58 -28.64 -6.64
C PRO A 355 -4.63 -29.48 -7.93
N TYR A 356 -4.31 -30.76 -7.81
CA TYR A 356 -4.25 -31.64 -8.96
C TYR A 356 -5.61 -31.80 -9.67
N TRP A 357 -5.58 -31.85 -11.00
CA TRP A 357 -6.72 -32.20 -11.85
C TRP A 357 -6.31 -33.06 -13.02
N THR A 358 -7.28 -33.85 -13.54
CA THR A 358 -7.16 -34.63 -14.76
C THR A 358 -7.87 -33.95 -15.91
N GLY A 359 -7.43 -34.22 -17.13
CA GLY A 359 -8.01 -33.63 -18.35
C GLY A 359 -7.21 -32.46 -18.93
N GLU A 360 -7.61 -32.03 -20.10
CA GLU A 360 -6.92 -31.00 -20.87
C GLU A 360 -7.25 -29.59 -20.36
N ASN A 361 -8.49 -29.34 -19.95
CA ASN A 361 -8.93 -28.04 -19.46
C ASN A 361 -8.77 -27.93 -17.94
N PRO A 362 -8.21 -26.82 -17.45
CA PRO A 362 -8.15 -26.58 -16.01
C PRO A 362 -9.56 -26.37 -15.42
N PRO A 363 -9.79 -26.78 -14.15
CA PRO A 363 -11.13 -26.84 -13.55
C PRO A 363 -11.85 -25.49 -13.40
N ASN A 364 -11.14 -24.35 -13.46
CA ASN A 364 -11.79 -23.04 -13.54
C ASN A 364 -12.63 -22.88 -14.83
N MET A 365 -12.26 -23.56 -15.92
CA MET A 365 -13.03 -23.53 -17.19
C MET A 365 -14.25 -24.42 -17.13
N THR A 366 -14.28 -25.45 -16.29
CA THR A 366 -15.41 -26.37 -16.12
C THR A 366 -16.36 -25.93 -15.00
N GLY A 367 -16.04 -24.85 -14.28
CA GLY A 367 -16.88 -24.32 -13.21
C GLY A 367 -16.78 -25.10 -11.90
N ASP A 368 -15.73 -25.90 -11.69
CA ASP A 368 -15.50 -26.63 -10.44
C ASP A 368 -15.21 -25.64 -9.30
N THR A 369 -16.24 -25.26 -8.57
CA THR A 369 -16.15 -24.31 -7.46
C THR A 369 -15.30 -24.82 -6.30
N ARG A 370 -15.28 -26.16 -6.04
CA ARG A 370 -14.45 -26.72 -4.99
C ARG A 370 -12.97 -26.53 -5.30
N TRP A 371 -12.57 -26.83 -6.54
CA TRP A 371 -11.21 -26.57 -7.00
C TRP A 371 -10.86 -25.09 -6.95
N GLN A 372 -11.75 -24.22 -7.43
CA GLN A 372 -11.54 -22.77 -7.44
C GLN A 372 -11.26 -22.21 -6.04
N TRP A 373 -12.04 -22.60 -5.02
CA TRP A 373 -11.82 -22.18 -3.63
C TRP A 373 -10.56 -22.76 -3.02
N THR A 374 -10.29 -24.05 -3.24
CA THR A 374 -9.06 -24.70 -2.75
C THR A 374 -7.82 -24.07 -3.37
N TYR A 375 -7.85 -23.82 -4.67
CA TYR A 375 -6.77 -23.13 -5.38
C TYR A 375 -6.57 -21.69 -4.84
N THR A 376 -7.63 -20.94 -4.63
CA THR A 376 -7.58 -19.58 -4.05
C THR A 376 -6.94 -19.59 -2.67
N LEU A 377 -7.33 -20.52 -1.81
CA LEU A 377 -6.74 -20.69 -0.48
C LEU A 377 -5.25 -20.98 -0.56
N LEU A 378 -4.82 -21.88 -1.45
CA LEU A 378 -3.41 -22.22 -1.63
C LEU A 378 -2.59 -21.05 -2.17
N ILE A 379 -3.15 -20.23 -3.07
CA ILE A 379 -2.49 -18.99 -3.51
C ILE A 379 -2.29 -18.04 -2.34
N PHE A 380 -3.32 -17.82 -1.52
CA PHE A 380 -3.21 -16.95 -0.33
C PHE A 380 -2.11 -17.47 0.61
N ILE A 381 -2.16 -18.73 0.99
CA ILE A 381 -1.16 -19.32 1.88
C ILE A 381 0.25 -19.17 1.28
N GLY A 382 0.45 -19.55 0.02
CA GLY A 382 1.75 -19.48 -0.64
C GLY A 382 2.28 -18.04 -0.78
N ALA A 383 1.43 -17.11 -1.24
CA ALA A 383 1.82 -15.70 -1.41
C ALA A 383 2.20 -15.05 -0.07
N PHE A 384 1.41 -15.30 0.99
CA PHE A 384 1.67 -14.73 2.30
C PHE A 384 2.88 -15.39 2.99
N ALA A 385 3.04 -16.71 2.87
CA ALA A 385 4.22 -17.41 3.41
C ALA A 385 5.52 -16.88 2.78
N LEU A 386 5.56 -16.75 1.45
CA LEU A 386 6.71 -16.17 0.74
C LEU A 386 6.92 -14.69 1.10
N ALA A 387 5.85 -13.92 1.23
CA ALA A 387 5.95 -12.51 1.60
C ALA A 387 6.50 -12.32 3.01
N ILE A 388 6.01 -13.09 3.98
CA ILE A 388 6.50 -13.07 5.37
C ILE A 388 7.98 -13.48 5.38
N ALA A 389 8.34 -14.59 4.73
CA ALA A 389 9.73 -15.03 4.65
C ALA A 389 10.62 -13.94 4.02
N ALA A 390 10.24 -13.36 2.89
CA ALA A 390 11.00 -12.32 2.21
C ALA A 390 11.12 -11.05 3.08
N THR A 391 10.07 -10.66 3.80
CA THR A 391 10.09 -9.48 4.68
C THR A 391 11.07 -9.68 5.84
N TYR A 392 10.95 -10.79 6.56
CA TYR A 392 11.72 -10.96 7.80
C TYR A 392 13.12 -11.55 7.57
N LEU A 393 13.33 -12.36 6.52
CA LEU A 393 14.63 -12.98 6.24
C LEU A 393 15.50 -12.18 5.26
N VAL A 394 14.90 -11.33 4.43
CA VAL A 394 15.64 -10.57 3.39
C VAL A 394 15.53 -9.06 3.62
N GLU A 395 14.31 -8.50 3.56
CA GLU A 395 14.10 -7.04 3.60
C GLU A 395 14.63 -6.42 4.90
N HIS A 396 14.16 -6.87 6.06
CA HIS A 396 14.54 -6.28 7.35
C HIS A 396 16.03 -6.40 7.64
N PRO A 397 16.70 -7.57 7.49
CA PRO A 397 18.15 -7.66 7.73
C PRO A 397 18.96 -6.81 6.75
N ALA A 398 18.59 -6.78 5.47
CA ALA A 398 19.28 -5.96 4.49
C ALA A 398 19.08 -4.47 4.77
N ALA A 399 17.87 -4.06 5.12
CA ALA A 399 17.56 -2.68 5.46
C ALA A 399 18.36 -2.21 6.68
N LYS A 400 18.46 -3.04 7.74
CA LYS A 400 19.31 -2.75 8.91
C LYS A 400 20.77 -2.51 8.51
N ARG A 401 21.34 -3.36 7.64
CA ARG A 401 22.73 -3.23 7.16
C ARG A 401 22.94 -1.98 6.31
N ILE A 402 22.03 -1.70 5.37
CA ILE A 402 22.12 -0.52 4.49
C ILE A 402 22.00 0.76 5.31
N MET A 403 21.09 0.82 6.29
CA MET A 403 20.90 1.99 7.15
C MET A 403 22.05 2.21 8.13
N ALA A 404 22.74 1.14 8.58
CA ALA A 404 23.93 1.26 9.43
C ALA A 404 25.14 1.93 8.73
N TRP A 405 25.11 2.08 7.42
CA TRP A 405 26.13 2.78 6.60
C TRP A 405 26.09 4.32 6.77
N GLN A 406 25.37 4.86 7.74
CA GLN A 406 25.40 6.29 8.05
C GLN A 406 26.54 6.65 9.01
N PRO A 407 27.22 7.81 8.82
CA PRO A 407 28.16 8.31 9.82
C PRO A 407 27.45 8.52 11.17
N LYS A 408 28.03 8.00 12.24
CA LYS A 408 27.46 8.02 13.62
C LYS A 408 27.06 9.41 14.11
N GLU A 409 27.81 10.45 13.75
CA GLU A 409 27.56 11.85 14.17
C GLU A 409 26.17 12.41 13.76
N LYS A 410 25.55 11.87 12.71
CA LYS A 410 24.23 12.35 12.27
C LYS A 410 23.07 11.55 12.87
N LEU A 411 23.33 10.40 13.49
CA LEU A 411 22.28 9.54 14.04
C LEU A 411 21.67 10.10 15.33
N ASP A 412 22.51 10.66 16.22
CA ASP A 412 22.06 11.13 17.53
C ASP A 412 21.23 12.42 17.46
N GLN A 413 21.54 13.31 16.51
CA GLN A 413 20.74 14.52 16.28
C GLN A 413 19.39 14.22 15.58
N LYS A 414 19.20 13.03 15.06
CA LYS A 414 18.04 12.65 14.24
C LYS A 414 16.98 11.85 14.96
N LYS A 415 17.35 11.14 16.05
CA LYS A 415 16.38 10.42 16.90
C LYS A 415 15.26 11.32 17.43
N GLU A 416 15.55 12.62 17.60
CA GLU A 416 14.57 13.60 18.06
C GLU A 416 13.67 14.18 16.97
N ARG A 417 13.98 13.99 15.66
CA ARG A 417 13.34 14.75 14.57
C ARG A 417 12.40 13.99 13.64
N GLU A 418 12.42 12.64 13.60
CA GLU A 418 11.57 11.87 12.67
C GLU A 418 11.04 10.57 13.28
N PRO A 419 9.98 10.60 14.10
CA PRO A 419 9.47 9.38 14.76
C PRO A 419 8.64 8.44 13.85
N TRP A 420 8.43 8.73 12.58
CA TRP A 420 7.40 8.05 11.80
C TRP A 420 7.86 7.37 10.48
N ILE A 421 9.17 7.32 10.20
CA ILE A 421 9.74 6.38 9.24
C ILE A 421 10.76 5.49 9.98
N THR A 422 10.38 5.01 11.11
CA THR A 422 11.03 3.84 11.66
C THR A 422 10.47 2.66 10.86
N ILE A 423 11.35 1.85 10.28
CA ILE A 423 11.10 0.43 10.24
C ILE A 423 11.01 0.08 11.72
N GLU A 424 9.82 0.18 12.31
CA GLU A 424 9.59 -0.38 13.62
C GLU A 424 9.90 -1.86 13.46
N THR A 425 11.08 -2.23 13.88
CA THR A 425 11.29 -3.58 14.33
C THR A 425 10.18 -3.77 15.35
N ILE A 426 9.27 -4.67 15.09
CA ILE A 426 8.43 -5.27 16.12
C ILE A 426 9.44 -6.08 16.95
N ASP A 427 10.19 -5.41 17.84
CA ASP A 427 10.67 -6.07 19.02
C ASP A 427 9.41 -6.34 19.83
N PRO A 428 9.10 -7.58 20.16
CA PRO A 428 8.01 -7.84 21.10
C PRO A 428 8.37 -7.05 22.35
N GLU A 429 7.54 -6.05 22.71
CA GLU A 429 7.58 -5.52 24.07
C GLU A 429 7.47 -6.73 24.99
N PRO A 430 8.33 -6.84 26.04
CA PRO A 430 8.10 -7.83 27.05
C PRO A 430 6.68 -7.60 27.57
N GLU A 431 5.86 -8.64 27.53
CA GLU A 431 4.58 -8.68 28.22
C GLU A 431 4.87 -8.32 29.67
N GLU A 432 4.54 -7.11 30.08
CA GLU A 432 4.30 -6.82 31.48
C GLU A 432 3.12 -7.67 31.88
N ASP A 433 3.39 -8.75 32.58
CA ASP A 433 2.42 -9.56 33.31
C ASP A 433 1.67 -8.64 34.28
N ASP A 434 0.56 -8.11 33.86
CA ASP A 434 -0.49 -7.60 34.73
C ASP A 434 -1.12 -8.80 35.47
N LEU A 435 -0.40 -9.30 36.44
CA LEU A 435 -0.99 -10.13 37.49
C LEU A 435 -1.75 -9.20 38.43
N PRO A 436 -3.02 -9.44 38.71
CA PRO A 436 -3.75 -8.68 39.71
C PRO A 436 -3.11 -8.94 41.10
N GLU A 437 -2.62 -7.90 41.73
CA GLU A 437 -2.25 -7.91 43.14
C GLU A 437 -3.49 -8.29 43.94
N THR A 438 -3.48 -9.50 44.45
CA THR A 438 -4.39 -9.92 45.53
C THR A 438 -3.89 -9.32 46.80
N ASP A 439 -4.61 -8.32 47.31
CA ASP A 439 -4.52 -7.82 48.68
C ASP A 439 -4.77 -8.96 49.65
N ALA A 440 -3.70 -9.49 50.21
CA ALA A 440 -3.71 -10.31 51.40
C ALA A 440 -3.37 -9.40 52.58
N GLN A 441 -4.36 -8.75 53.14
CA GLN A 441 -4.26 -8.19 54.49
C GLN A 441 -4.27 -9.35 55.49
N MET A 442 -3.13 -9.62 56.10
CA MET A 442 -3.04 -10.39 57.34
C MET A 442 -3.41 -9.48 58.50
N GLU A 443 -4.54 -9.79 59.09
CA GLU A 443 -4.87 -9.42 60.48
C GLU A 443 -3.77 -9.86 61.45
N ASN A 444 -3.32 -8.91 62.25
CA ASN A 444 -2.67 -9.24 63.51
C ASN A 444 -3.47 -8.63 64.64
N THR A 445 -4.11 -9.55 65.39
CA THR A 445 -4.76 -9.36 66.65
C THR A 445 -3.80 -8.86 67.71
N ASN A 446 -4.23 -7.91 68.54
CA ASN A 446 -4.09 -8.01 70.02
C ASN A 446 -4.96 -6.96 70.71
N GLU A 447 -5.90 -7.53 71.52
CA GLU A 447 -6.21 -7.21 72.94
C GLU A 447 -6.36 -5.71 73.29
N THR A 448 -7.43 -5.27 73.85
CA THR A 448 -7.89 -5.39 75.22
C THR A 448 -9.17 -4.62 75.44
N GLU A 449 -10.09 -5.31 76.14
CA GLU A 449 -10.95 -4.83 77.27
C GLU A 449 -11.82 -3.57 77.14
N GLU A 450 -13.02 -3.78 77.44
CA GLU A 450 -13.91 -3.37 78.58
C GLU A 450 -15.11 -2.48 78.22
N HIS A 451 -16.23 -3.00 78.80
CA HIS A 451 -17.34 -2.36 79.46
C HIS A 451 -18.47 -1.66 78.68
N GLN A 452 -19.64 -2.34 78.92
CA GLN A 452 -20.86 -1.86 79.53
C GLN A 452 -21.95 -1.16 78.71
N GLU A 453 -23.15 -1.84 78.93
CA GLU A 453 -24.48 -1.23 79.13
C GLU A 453 -25.12 -0.44 77.98
N THR A 454 -26.20 -0.80 77.45
CA THR A 454 -27.59 -1.13 77.84
C THR A 454 -28.30 -1.67 76.58
#